data_edef83ae3522d9c7c8a5888e5049bd5c
#
_entry.id   edef83ae3522d9c7c8a5888e5049bd5c
#
_cell.length_a   1.000
_cell.length_b   1.000
_cell.length_c   1.000
_cell.angle_alpha   90.00
_cell.angle_beta   90.00
_cell.angle_gamma   90.00
#
_symmetry.space_group_name_H-M   'P 1'
#
loop_
_entity.id
_entity.type
_entity.pdbx_description
1 polymer ?
#
loop_
_entity_poly.entity_id
_entity_poly.type
_entity_poly.pdbx_seq_one_letter_code
_entity_poly.pdbx_strand_id
1 'polypeptide(L)'
;MENETATMKKGLQYWQQIIIILCLGWVVIWIYRSVLTPIFPEIQQTIGQHSDAQMGLIASFYFFAYTGMQIPAGILVDKFGKKVVLIPGFSLFAIAALVIGTAQNLEMIYLGSLLAGLGCGSYYGAAYSLSSENIPAEKRGLSTAIINSGSALGMGIGLIASSLLVKSVGMNWQIMLFIIAGLIVVMIFVFASVIKSSPKVDRSAVAKEKAAPKEKAPIKNLFTGRMIASYILYFATCYGYYMVVTWLPSFLQQERGFQGVAIGFSAALVAFSAIPGALFFSRMSDIFRTKKVRFIVGLTVAAAAMLMLTVLAPTSGILLVGLILYGLLGKLAVEPILISYVADSAPKKGYGTSFGVFNFFGMSSSVIAPFLTGVISDSTGSKVMGFYISAIILVIGATVFLIANIKSKKIA
;
A
#
# COMPACT_ATOMS: atom_id res chain seq x y z
N MET A 1 55.65 -10.85 20.80
CA MET A 1 54.33 -10.44 21.35
C MET A 1 53.71 -9.50 20.31
N GLU A 2 53.12 -10.07 19.33
CA GLU A 2 52.42 -9.36 18.26
C GLU A 2 50.93 -9.67 18.45
N ASN A 3 50.19 -8.68 18.92
CA ASN A 3 48.73 -8.71 18.95
C ASN A 3 48.25 -8.08 17.63
N GLU A 4 48.12 -8.86 16.58
CA GLU A 4 47.33 -8.52 15.41
C GLU A 4 45.84 -8.51 15.77
N THR A 5 45.34 -7.37 16.13
CA THR A 5 43.90 -7.08 16.15
C THR A 5 43.43 -7.01 14.70
N ALA A 6 43.11 -8.17 14.13
CA ALA A 6 42.36 -8.27 12.89
C ALA A 6 40.96 -7.67 13.10
N THR A 7 40.78 -6.43 12.72
CA THR A 7 39.46 -5.78 12.53
C THR A 7 38.75 -6.49 11.39
N MET A 8 38.13 -7.63 11.69
CA MET A 8 37.14 -8.25 10.80
C MET A 8 36.08 -7.23 10.49
N LYS A 9 36.01 -6.72 9.27
CA LYS A 9 34.82 -6.02 8.74
C LYS A 9 33.64 -6.95 8.91
N LYS A 10 32.84 -6.75 9.97
CA LYS A 10 31.61 -7.51 10.17
C LYS A 10 30.67 -7.16 9.01
N GLY A 11 30.59 -8.04 8.01
CA GLY A 11 29.57 -7.96 6.97
C GLY A 11 28.16 -7.95 7.58
N LEU A 12 27.17 -7.40 6.86
CA LEU A 12 25.79 -7.36 7.29
C LEU A 12 25.30 -8.78 7.65
N GLN A 13 24.71 -8.94 8.84
CA GLN A 13 24.08 -10.19 9.24
C GLN A 13 22.92 -10.53 8.30
N TYR A 14 22.59 -11.79 8.12
CA TYR A 14 21.58 -12.24 7.16
C TYR A 14 20.21 -11.57 7.37
N TRP A 15 19.76 -11.43 8.61
CA TRP A 15 18.49 -10.74 8.91
C TRP A 15 18.51 -9.26 8.50
N GLN A 16 19.66 -8.58 8.56
CA GLN A 16 19.80 -7.20 8.09
C GLN A 16 19.71 -7.13 6.56
N GLN A 17 20.32 -8.11 5.87
CA GLN A 17 20.18 -8.21 4.41
C GLN A 17 18.70 -8.43 4.01
N ILE A 18 17.97 -9.27 4.74
CA ILE A 18 16.54 -9.50 4.52
C ILE A 18 15.75 -8.20 4.68
N ILE A 19 16.00 -7.39 5.71
CA ILE A 19 15.32 -6.08 5.88
C ILE A 19 15.56 -5.19 4.66
N ILE A 20 16.82 -5.08 4.22
CA ILE A 20 17.20 -4.19 3.11
C ILE A 20 16.52 -4.64 1.81
N ILE A 21 16.61 -5.92 1.45
CA ILE A 21 16.01 -6.40 0.20
C ILE A 21 14.48 -6.32 0.20
N LEU A 22 13.84 -6.52 1.36
CA LEU A 22 12.39 -6.38 1.48
C LEU A 22 11.96 -4.91 1.45
N CYS A 23 12.73 -4.00 2.03
CA CYS A 23 12.49 -2.56 1.88
C CYS A 23 12.61 -2.13 0.41
N LEU A 24 13.69 -2.54 -0.27
CA LEU A 24 13.92 -2.25 -1.69
C LEU A 24 12.83 -2.87 -2.60
N GLY A 25 12.35 -4.07 -2.28
CA GLY A 25 11.23 -4.69 -2.98
C GLY A 25 9.97 -3.83 -2.90
N TRP A 26 9.65 -3.30 -1.72
CA TRP A 26 8.54 -2.34 -1.57
C TRP A 26 8.80 -1.04 -2.32
N VAL A 27 10.02 -0.51 -2.31
CA VAL A 27 10.38 0.70 -3.09
C VAL A 27 10.05 0.50 -4.55
N VAL A 28 10.52 -0.58 -5.18
CA VAL A 28 10.31 -0.84 -6.61
C VAL A 28 8.83 -1.04 -6.94
N ILE A 29 8.09 -1.78 -6.11
CA ILE A 29 6.65 -1.98 -6.27
C ILE A 29 5.90 -0.63 -6.24
N TRP A 30 6.23 0.25 -5.30
CA TRP A 30 5.52 1.52 -5.15
C TRP A 30 5.98 2.61 -6.13
N ILE A 31 7.22 2.53 -6.65
CA ILE A 31 7.61 3.32 -7.82
C ILE A 31 6.66 3.00 -8.98
N TYR A 32 6.51 1.72 -9.33
CA TYR A 32 5.60 1.32 -10.40
C TYR A 32 4.15 1.77 -10.16
N ARG A 33 3.63 1.60 -8.94
CA ARG A 33 2.25 1.96 -8.59
C ARG A 33 1.93 3.45 -8.76
N SER A 34 2.93 4.31 -8.56
CA SER A 34 2.73 5.75 -8.52
C SER A 34 3.17 6.47 -9.80
N VAL A 35 3.92 5.80 -10.67
CA VAL A 35 4.55 6.45 -11.83
C VAL A 35 3.55 6.89 -12.90
N LEU A 36 2.45 6.18 -13.10
CA LEU A 36 1.49 6.48 -14.17
C LEU A 36 0.54 7.63 -13.82
N THR A 37 0.21 7.82 -12.54
CA THR A 37 -0.83 8.77 -12.14
C THR A 37 -0.51 10.25 -12.43
N PRO A 38 0.74 10.75 -12.32
CA PRO A 38 1.04 12.13 -12.72
C PRO A 38 1.02 12.38 -14.23
N ILE A 39 1.19 11.32 -15.02
CA ILE A 39 1.38 11.40 -16.48
C ILE A 39 0.18 10.90 -17.29
N PHE A 40 -1.01 10.82 -16.67
CA PHE A 40 -2.24 10.46 -17.40
C PHE A 40 -2.47 11.33 -18.65
N PRO A 41 -2.28 12.66 -18.65
CA PRO A 41 -2.42 13.46 -19.86
C PRO A 41 -1.46 13.07 -20.99
N GLU A 42 -0.20 12.74 -20.66
CA GLU A 42 0.81 12.34 -21.64
C GLU A 42 0.53 10.93 -22.20
N ILE A 43 -0.01 10.04 -21.38
CA ILE A 43 -0.52 8.73 -21.83
C ILE A 43 -1.65 8.94 -22.84
N GLN A 44 -2.64 9.77 -22.51
CA GLN A 44 -3.77 10.07 -23.39
C GLN A 44 -3.37 10.73 -24.72
N GLN A 45 -2.30 11.53 -24.73
CA GLN A 45 -1.75 12.08 -25.97
C GLN A 45 -1.23 10.98 -26.92
N THR A 46 -0.78 9.86 -26.38
CA THR A 46 -0.22 8.74 -27.16
C THR A 46 -1.28 7.74 -27.61
N ILE A 47 -2.19 7.36 -26.68
CA ILE A 47 -3.16 6.26 -26.92
C ILE A 47 -4.56 6.76 -27.27
N GLY A 48 -4.80 8.08 -27.30
CA GLY A 48 -6.11 8.70 -27.50
C GLY A 48 -6.75 9.16 -26.19
N GLN A 49 -7.75 10.04 -26.35
CA GLN A 49 -8.51 10.59 -25.21
C GLN A 49 -9.42 9.53 -24.60
N HIS A 50 -9.41 9.42 -23.30
CA HIS A 50 -10.21 8.48 -22.53
C HIS A 50 -10.84 9.20 -21.33
N SER A 51 -11.97 8.68 -20.84
CA SER A 51 -12.64 9.25 -19.67
C SER A 51 -11.82 9.02 -18.40
N ASP A 52 -12.05 9.84 -17.38
CA ASP A 52 -11.40 9.65 -16.06
C ASP A 52 -11.74 8.29 -15.45
N ALA A 53 -12.97 7.79 -15.66
CA ALA A 53 -13.34 6.44 -15.25
C ALA A 53 -12.44 5.37 -15.89
N GLN A 54 -12.19 5.49 -17.20
CA GLN A 54 -11.30 4.58 -17.92
C GLN A 54 -9.85 4.67 -17.44
N MET A 55 -9.35 5.88 -17.18
CA MET A 55 -8.01 6.07 -16.62
C MET A 55 -7.90 5.51 -15.19
N GLY A 56 -8.94 5.66 -14.38
CA GLY A 56 -9.02 5.08 -13.02
C GLY A 56 -9.00 3.56 -13.00
N LEU A 57 -9.54 2.91 -14.05
CA LEU A 57 -9.50 1.44 -14.20
C LEU A 57 -8.07 0.88 -14.29
N ILE A 58 -7.08 1.66 -14.71
CA ILE A 58 -5.67 1.23 -14.72
C ILE A 58 -5.23 0.79 -13.32
N ALA A 59 -5.50 1.61 -12.31
CA ALA A 59 -5.22 1.29 -10.91
C ALA A 59 -6.15 0.19 -10.39
N SER A 60 -7.43 0.21 -10.75
CA SER A 60 -8.42 -0.77 -10.32
C SER A 60 -8.07 -2.19 -10.78
N PHE A 61 -7.68 -2.39 -12.03
CA PHE A 61 -7.24 -3.69 -12.55
C PHE A 61 -5.97 -4.19 -11.84
N TYR A 62 -5.02 -3.30 -11.59
CA TYR A 62 -3.84 -3.65 -10.81
C TYR A 62 -4.21 -4.16 -9.41
N PHE A 63 -5.01 -3.39 -8.65
CA PHE A 63 -5.35 -3.75 -7.28
C PHE A 63 -6.30 -4.95 -7.20
N PHE A 64 -7.18 -5.14 -8.18
CA PHE A 64 -8.01 -6.34 -8.27
C PHE A 64 -7.16 -7.59 -8.38
N ALA A 65 -6.22 -7.61 -9.33
CA ALA A 65 -5.31 -8.74 -9.54
C ALA A 65 -4.36 -8.95 -8.35
N TYR A 66 -3.83 -7.85 -7.78
CA TYR A 66 -2.97 -7.87 -6.60
C TYR A 66 -3.68 -8.49 -5.38
N THR A 67 -4.89 -8.04 -5.10
CA THR A 67 -5.68 -8.53 -3.95
C THR A 67 -6.07 -10.00 -4.15
N GLY A 68 -6.51 -10.35 -5.35
CA GLY A 68 -6.87 -11.73 -5.70
C GLY A 68 -5.69 -12.70 -5.59
N MET A 69 -4.47 -12.25 -5.91
CA MET A 69 -3.28 -13.11 -5.88
C MET A 69 -2.70 -13.30 -4.47
N GLN A 70 -3.02 -12.48 -3.49
CA GLN A 70 -2.43 -12.58 -2.14
C GLN A 70 -2.67 -13.94 -1.48
N ILE A 71 -3.88 -14.48 -1.57
CA ILE A 71 -4.23 -15.78 -0.98
C ILE A 71 -3.56 -16.94 -1.75
N PRO A 72 -3.69 -17.05 -3.08
CA PRO A 72 -2.96 -18.05 -3.86
C PRO A 72 -1.45 -17.99 -3.65
N ALA A 73 -0.86 -16.80 -3.64
CA ALA A 73 0.57 -16.63 -3.41
C ALA A 73 1.03 -17.13 -2.05
N GLY A 74 0.25 -16.88 -1.00
CA GLY A 74 0.52 -17.43 0.34
C GLY A 74 0.56 -18.95 0.34
N ILE A 75 -0.41 -19.60 -0.30
CA ILE A 75 -0.46 -21.07 -0.44
C ILE A 75 0.75 -21.60 -1.25
N LEU A 76 1.12 -20.89 -2.32
CA LEU A 76 2.27 -21.27 -3.15
C LEU A 76 3.60 -21.12 -2.36
N VAL A 77 3.73 -20.07 -1.55
CA VAL A 77 4.90 -19.84 -0.67
C VAL A 77 5.04 -20.99 0.34
N ASP A 78 3.93 -21.40 0.96
CA ASP A 78 3.92 -22.52 1.89
C ASP A 78 4.30 -23.86 1.23
N LYS A 79 3.91 -24.03 -0.05
CA LYS A 79 4.10 -25.29 -0.78
C LYS A 79 5.46 -25.42 -1.47
N PHE A 80 5.93 -24.33 -2.08
CA PHE A 80 7.11 -24.33 -2.95
C PHE A 80 8.29 -23.53 -2.39
N GLY A 81 8.04 -22.75 -1.34
CA GLY A 81 9.02 -21.85 -0.73
C GLY A 81 9.04 -20.45 -1.35
N LYS A 82 9.58 -19.51 -0.58
CA LYS A 82 9.52 -18.07 -0.84
C LYS A 82 10.24 -17.65 -2.12
N LYS A 83 11.46 -18.17 -2.33
CA LYS A 83 12.29 -17.85 -3.50
C LYS A 83 11.62 -18.30 -4.80
N VAL A 84 11.03 -19.49 -4.80
CA VAL A 84 10.36 -20.10 -5.97
C VAL A 84 9.09 -19.36 -6.36
N VAL A 85 8.45 -18.65 -5.44
CA VAL A 85 7.25 -17.85 -5.73
C VAL A 85 7.60 -16.41 -6.07
N LEU A 86 8.58 -15.85 -5.37
CA LEU A 86 8.96 -14.44 -5.51
C LEU A 86 9.61 -14.15 -6.87
N ILE A 87 10.52 -15.02 -7.33
CA ILE A 87 11.24 -14.81 -8.58
C ILE A 87 10.30 -14.84 -9.79
N PRO A 88 9.46 -15.87 -10.01
CA PRO A 88 8.49 -15.85 -11.11
C PRO A 88 7.48 -14.73 -11.00
N GLY A 89 7.04 -14.37 -9.78
CA GLY A 89 6.15 -13.24 -9.56
C GLY A 89 6.78 -11.92 -10.03
N PHE A 90 8.03 -11.65 -9.65
CA PHE A 90 8.72 -10.46 -10.12
C PHE A 90 9.09 -10.53 -11.61
N SER A 91 9.31 -11.72 -12.18
CA SER A 91 9.47 -11.88 -13.63
C SER A 91 8.21 -11.50 -14.38
N LEU A 92 7.04 -11.94 -13.90
CA LEU A 92 5.74 -11.54 -14.45
C LEU A 92 5.53 -10.01 -14.30
N PHE A 93 5.96 -9.44 -13.18
CA PHE A 93 5.91 -8.00 -12.94
C PHE A 93 6.80 -7.21 -13.91
N ALA A 94 8.01 -7.69 -14.21
CA ALA A 94 8.88 -7.07 -15.23
C ALA A 94 8.25 -7.13 -16.63
N ILE A 95 7.69 -8.29 -17.02
CA ILE A 95 6.96 -8.46 -18.27
C ILE A 95 5.77 -7.48 -18.35
N ALA A 96 5.04 -7.32 -17.27
CA ALA A 96 3.92 -6.38 -17.20
C ALA A 96 4.36 -4.93 -17.46
N ALA A 97 5.49 -4.50 -16.88
CA ALA A 97 6.04 -3.18 -17.13
C ALA A 97 6.45 -3.00 -18.60
N LEU A 98 7.01 -4.04 -19.25
CA LEU A 98 7.32 -4.02 -20.68
C LEU A 98 6.05 -3.93 -21.54
N VAL A 99 4.99 -4.70 -21.18
CA VAL A 99 3.69 -4.65 -21.90
C VAL A 99 3.12 -3.22 -21.87
N ILE A 100 3.14 -2.56 -20.71
CA ILE A 100 2.67 -1.16 -20.61
C ILE A 100 3.62 -0.23 -21.38
N GLY A 101 4.94 -0.43 -21.29
CA GLY A 101 5.93 0.38 -22.00
C GLY A 101 5.83 0.29 -23.52
N THR A 102 5.22 -0.78 -24.05
CA THR A 102 4.95 -0.96 -25.49
C THR A 102 3.48 -0.72 -25.87
N ALA A 103 2.67 -0.26 -24.93
CA ALA A 103 1.23 -0.10 -25.16
C ALA A 103 0.90 0.97 -26.21
N GLN A 104 0.01 0.61 -27.13
CA GLN A 104 -0.53 1.47 -28.18
C GLN A 104 -2.01 1.83 -27.96
N ASN A 105 -2.64 1.18 -27.00
CA ASN A 105 -4.04 1.38 -26.63
C ASN A 105 -4.25 1.13 -25.14
N LEU A 106 -5.40 1.50 -24.64
CA LEU A 106 -5.75 1.39 -23.22
C LEU A 106 -5.89 -0.06 -22.76
N GLU A 107 -6.35 -0.95 -23.62
CA GLU A 107 -6.52 -2.38 -23.31
C GLU A 107 -5.19 -3.05 -22.99
N MET A 108 -4.11 -2.70 -23.69
CA MET A 108 -2.77 -3.17 -23.36
C MET A 108 -2.31 -2.67 -21.99
N ILE A 109 -2.64 -1.44 -21.61
CA ILE A 109 -2.33 -0.91 -20.27
C ILE A 109 -3.13 -1.66 -19.20
N TYR A 110 -4.40 -1.97 -19.45
CA TYR A 110 -5.21 -2.79 -18.54
C TYR A 110 -4.64 -4.20 -18.37
N LEU A 111 -4.28 -4.86 -19.48
CA LEU A 111 -3.64 -6.16 -19.43
C LEU A 111 -2.34 -6.13 -18.64
N GLY A 112 -1.47 -5.16 -18.93
CA GLY A 112 -0.23 -4.95 -18.19
C GLY A 112 -0.47 -4.68 -16.71
N SER A 113 -1.50 -3.90 -16.36
CA SER A 113 -1.88 -3.63 -14.97
C SER A 113 -2.35 -4.88 -14.23
N LEU A 114 -3.16 -5.73 -14.88
CA LEU A 114 -3.55 -7.04 -14.33
C LEU A 114 -2.33 -7.93 -14.10
N LEU A 115 -1.45 -8.06 -15.09
CA LEU A 115 -0.22 -8.88 -14.97
C LEU A 115 0.69 -8.34 -13.85
N ALA A 116 0.84 -7.02 -13.73
CA ALA A 116 1.61 -6.40 -12.67
C ALA A 116 1.00 -6.68 -11.29
N GLY A 117 -0.32 -6.61 -11.17
CA GLY A 117 -1.03 -6.95 -9.94
C GLY A 117 -0.81 -8.40 -9.54
N LEU A 118 -0.94 -9.35 -10.47
CA LEU A 118 -0.64 -10.77 -10.24
C LEU A 118 0.81 -10.98 -9.80
N GLY A 119 1.76 -10.37 -10.50
CA GLY A 119 3.19 -10.47 -10.16
C GLY A 119 3.51 -9.92 -8.77
N CYS A 120 3.05 -8.71 -8.47
CA CYS A 120 3.26 -8.06 -7.17
C CYS A 120 2.51 -8.74 -6.02
N GLY A 121 1.36 -9.40 -6.29
CA GLY A 121 0.59 -10.13 -5.28
C GLY A 121 1.39 -11.27 -4.63
N SER A 122 2.41 -11.80 -5.33
CA SER A 122 3.33 -12.80 -4.79
C SER A 122 4.25 -12.27 -3.68
N TYR A 123 4.46 -10.96 -3.63
CA TYR A 123 5.46 -10.35 -2.75
C TYR A 123 5.05 -10.36 -1.28
N TYR A 124 3.81 -9.97 -0.97
CA TYR A 124 3.36 -9.73 0.40
C TYR A 124 3.56 -10.96 1.31
N GLY A 125 3.02 -12.10 0.90
CA GLY A 125 3.13 -13.35 1.67
C GLY A 125 4.58 -13.82 1.83
N ALA A 126 5.38 -13.75 0.76
CA ALA A 126 6.79 -14.13 0.78
C ALA A 126 7.62 -13.20 1.68
N ALA A 127 7.39 -11.89 1.62
CA ALA A 127 8.11 -10.89 2.41
C ALA A 127 7.85 -11.05 3.91
N TYR A 128 6.58 -11.20 4.31
CA TYR A 128 6.24 -11.40 5.73
C TYR A 128 6.73 -12.74 6.27
N SER A 129 6.69 -13.80 5.47
CA SER A 129 7.25 -15.10 5.86
C SER A 129 8.77 -15.02 6.04
N LEU A 130 9.50 -14.40 5.10
CA LEU A 130 10.95 -14.17 5.23
C LEU A 130 11.29 -13.32 6.46
N SER A 131 10.54 -12.26 6.70
CA SER A 131 10.71 -11.37 7.85
C SER A 131 10.51 -12.12 9.17
N SER A 132 9.40 -12.85 9.31
CA SER A 132 9.05 -13.54 10.54
C SER A 132 10.00 -14.67 10.92
N GLU A 133 10.59 -15.35 9.93
CA GLU A 133 11.51 -16.46 10.17
C GLU A 133 12.95 -16.04 10.47
N ASN A 134 13.40 -14.93 9.87
CA ASN A 134 14.82 -14.56 9.89
C ASN A 134 15.14 -13.40 10.85
N ILE A 135 14.14 -12.57 11.21
CA ILE A 135 14.37 -11.41 12.06
C ILE A 135 14.14 -11.79 13.52
N PRO A 136 15.12 -11.51 14.42
CA PRO A 136 14.98 -11.75 15.87
C PRO A 136 13.71 -11.08 16.43
N ALA A 137 13.03 -11.76 17.35
CA ALA A 137 11.73 -11.33 17.88
C ALA A 137 11.77 -9.91 18.46
N GLU A 138 12.86 -9.57 19.17
CA GLU A 138 13.07 -8.26 19.82
C GLU A 138 13.21 -7.11 18.81
N LYS A 139 13.58 -7.42 17.56
CA LYS A 139 13.82 -6.43 16.50
C LYS A 139 12.72 -6.37 15.44
N ARG A 140 11.72 -7.27 15.51
CA ARG A 140 10.66 -7.38 14.48
C ARG A 140 9.88 -6.10 14.29
N GLY A 141 9.52 -5.40 15.36
CA GLY A 141 8.74 -4.16 15.28
C GLY A 141 9.44 -3.09 14.43
N LEU A 142 10.68 -2.75 14.80
CA LEU A 142 11.48 -1.76 14.07
C LEU A 142 11.77 -2.22 12.62
N SER A 143 12.10 -3.49 12.45
CA SER A 143 12.39 -4.06 11.13
C SER A 143 11.17 -3.98 10.20
N THR A 144 9.98 -4.30 10.70
CA THR A 144 8.74 -4.18 9.93
C THR A 144 8.46 -2.72 9.56
N ALA A 145 8.72 -1.77 10.45
CA ALA A 145 8.58 -0.35 10.14
C ALA A 145 9.54 0.09 9.03
N ILE A 146 10.81 -0.35 9.07
CA ILE A 146 11.79 -0.06 8.01
C ILE A 146 11.36 -0.70 6.68
N ILE A 147 10.93 -1.96 6.67
CA ILE A 147 10.45 -2.63 5.46
C ILE A 147 9.27 -1.86 4.86
N ASN A 148 8.30 -1.49 5.69
CA ASN A 148 7.09 -0.79 5.23
C ASN A 148 7.38 0.65 4.78
N SER A 149 8.40 1.33 5.33
CA SER A 149 8.79 2.66 4.87
C SER A 149 9.22 2.68 3.40
N GLY A 150 9.67 1.53 2.87
CA GLY A 150 9.95 1.35 1.45
C GLY A 150 8.76 1.69 0.56
N SER A 151 7.53 1.47 1.03
CA SER A 151 6.32 1.82 0.28
C SER A 151 6.15 3.34 0.10
N ALA A 152 6.35 4.11 1.15
CA ALA A 152 6.24 5.57 1.09
C ALA A 152 7.42 6.19 0.31
N LEU A 153 8.63 5.66 0.49
CA LEU A 153 9.80 6.07 -0.30
C LEU A 153 9.58 5.79 -1.78
N GLY A 154 9.15 4.58 -2.13
CA GLY A 154 8.88 4.21 -3.52
C GLY A 154 7.79 5.07 -4.16
N MET A 155 6.70 5.35 -3.42
CA MET A 155 5.64 6.23 -3.90
C MET A 155 6.16 7.65 -4.18
N GLY A 156 6.90 8.23 -3.24
CA GLY A 156 7.47 9.56 -3.41
C GLY A 156 8.45 9.64 -4.58
N ILE A 157 9.36 8.67 -4.69
CA ILE A 157 10.32 8.59 -5.81
C ILE A 157 9.58 8.45 -7.13
N GLY A 158 8.58 7.57 -7.25
CA GLY A 158 7.83 7.36 -8.49
C GLY A 158 7.07 8.61 -8.95
N LEU A 159 6.39 9.30 -8.02
CA LEU A 159 5.67 10.55 -8.32
C LEU A 159 6.62 11.66 -8.80
N ILE A 160 7.75 11.87 -8.11
CA ILE A 160 8.73 12.90 -8.46
C ILE A 160 9.43 12.54 -9.77
N ALA A 161 9.92 11.30 -9.91
CA ALA A 161 10.65 10.88 -11.10
C ALA A 161 9.78 10.96 -12.35
N SER A 162 8.53 10.52 -12.28
CA SER A 162 7.61 10.58 -13.41
C SER A 162 7.31 12.04 -13.83
N SER A 163 7.00 12.89 -12.86
CA SER A 163 6.76 14.32 -13.15
C SER A 163 8.02 15.04 -13.66
N LEU A 164 9.19 14.72 -13.12
CA LEU A 164 10.45 15.32 -13.57
C LEU A 164 10.81 14.86 -14.98
N LEU A 165 10.88 13.54 -15.19
CA LEU A 165 11.40 12.99 -16.45
C LEU A 165 10.42 13.18 -17.62
N VAL A 166 9.12 12.98 -17.38
CA VAL A 166 8.13 13.08 -18.45
C VAL A 166 7.65 14.53 -18.64
N LYS A 167 7.22 15.22 -17.56
CA LYS A 167 6.63 16.56 -17.71
C LYS A 167 7.65 17.70 -17.83
N SER A 168 8.81 17.60 -17.14
CA SER A 168 9.79 18.69 -17.17
C SER A 168 10.90 18.46 -18.20
N VAL A 169 11.39 17.22 -18.33
CA VAL A 169 12.45 16.87 -19.30
C VAL A 169 11.87 16.51 -20.67
N GLY A 170 10.59 16.13 -20.75
CA GLY A 170 9.94 15.76 -22.01
C GLY A 170 10.26 14.34 -22.50
N MET A 171 10.67 13.46 -21.60
CA MET A 171 10.94 12.06 -21.94
C MET A 171 9.64 11.32 -22.27
N ASN A 172 9.68 10.46 -23.29
CA ASN A 172 8.53 9.58 -23.56
C ASN A 172 8.20 8.71 -22.36
N TRP A 173 6.94 8.68 -21.95
CA TRP A 173 6.49 7.96 -20.77
C TRP A 173 6.75 6.44 -20.85
N GLN A 174 6.78 5.86 -22.05
CA GLN A 174 7.09 4.45 -22.28
C GLN A 174 8.50 4.11 -21.79
N ILE A 175 9.48 5.02 -22.01
CA ILE A 175 10.88 4.81 -21.58
C ILE A 175 10.93 4.63 -20.04
N MET A 176 10.09 5.35 -19.33
CA MET A 176 10.00 5.21 -17.87
C MET A 176 9.62 3.77 -17.44
N LEU A 177 8.69 3.15 -18.18
CA LEU A 177 8.29 1.76 -17.91
C LEU A 177 9.42 0.77 -18.22
N PHE A 178 10.25 1.02 -19.24
CA PHE A 178 11.45 0.23 -19.51
C PHE A 178 12.50 0.38 -18.41
N ILE A 179 12.69 1.59 -17.88
CA ILE A 179 13.58 1.83 -16.72
C ILE A 179 13.07 1.03 -15.51
N ILE A 180 11.76 1.08 -15.23
CA ILE A 180 11.15 0.34 -14.13
C ILE A 180 11.30 -1.18 -14.35
N ALA A 181 11.09 -1.67 -15.57
CA ALA A 181 11.32 -3.08 -15.87
C ALA A 181 12.78 -3.48 -15.58
N GLY A 182 13.74 -2.64 -15.93
CA GLY A 182 15.17 -2.83 -15.57
C GLY A 182 15.38 -2.88 -14.07
N LEU A 183 14.76 -1.98 -13.29
CA LEU A 183 14.85 -2.00 -11.83
C LEU A 183 14.23 -3.28 -11.23
N ILE A 184 13.11 -3.76 -11.78
CA ILE A 184 12.49 -5.03 -11.35
C ILE A 184 13.42 -6.20 -11.64
N VAL A 185 14.07 -6.23 -12.82
CA VAL A 185 15.06 -7.26 -13.17
C VAL A 185 16.25 -7.25 -12.21
N VAL A 186 16.77 -6.07 -11.86
CA VAL A 186 17.82 -5.94 -10.83
C VAL A 186 17.34 -6.54 -9.51
N MET A 187 16.10 -6.26 -9.10
CA MET A 187 15.53 -6.84 -7.86
C MET A 187 15.40 -8.36 -7.94
N ILE A 188 15.07 -8.94 -9.10
CA ILE A 188 15.07 -10.40 -9.29
C ILE A 188 16.45 -10.98 -8.98
N PHE A 189 17.53 -10.38 -9.52
CA PHE A 189 18.89 -10.82 -9.24
C PHE A 189 19.26 -10.66 -7.76
N VAL A 190 18.86 -9.56 -7.13
CA VAL A 190 19.07 -9.33 -5.69
C VAL A 190 18.35 -10.41 -4.86
N PHE A 191 17.09 -10.72 -5.15
CA PHE A 191 16.35 -11.79 -4.47
C PHE A 191 16.99 -13.15 -4.73
N ALA A 192 17.41 -13.43 -5.95
CA ALA A 192 18.06 -14.68 -6.32
C ALA A 192 19.39 -14.90 -5.58
N SER A 193 20.15 -13.83 -5.36
CA SER A 193 21.47 -13.89 -4.70
C SER A 193 21.36 -13.95 -3.17
N VAL A 194 20.47 -13.17 -2.57
CA VAL A 194 20.40 -13.01 -1.10
C VAL A 194 19.49 -14.05 -0.44
N ILE A 195 18.33 -14.36 -1.05
CA ILE A 195 17.38 -15.30 -0.45
C ILE A 195 17.94 -16.72 -0.56
N LYS A 196 18.22 -17.32 0.59
CA LYS A 196 18.63 -18.72 0.67
C LYS A 196 17.46 -19.62 0.26
N SER A 197 17.73 -20.63 -0.56
CA SER A 197 16.74 -21.65 -0.86
C SER A 197 16.37 -22.37 0.42
N SER A 198 15.07 -22.42 0.74
CA SER A 198 14.61 -23.25 1.84
C SER A 198 14.97 -24.70 1.56
N PRO A 199 15.49 -25.48 2.53
CA PRO A 199 15.57 -26.91 2.37
C PRO A 199 14.19 -27.42 1.96
N LYS A 200 14.13 -28.45 1.10
CA LYS A 200 12.86 -29.07 0.72
C LYS A 200 12.09 -29.35 2.00
N VAL A 201 10.97 -28.63 2.19
CA VAL A 201 10.12 -28.78 3.36
C VAL A 201 9.75 -30.25 3.46
N ASP A 202 10.11 -30.88 4.58
CA ASP A 202 9.74 -32.27 4.82
C ASP A 202 8.21 -32.34 4.87
N ARG A 203 7.64 -32.85 3.79
CA ARG A 203 6.18 -32.92 3.58
C ARG A 203 5.46 -33.63 4.71
N SER A 204 6.17 -34.48 5.47
CA SER A 204 5.62 -35.22 6.60
C SER A 204 5.42 -34.35 7.85
N ALA A 205 6.32 -33.40 8.11
CA ALA A 205 6.22 -32.48 9.25
C ALA A 205 5.11 -31.42 9.04
N VAL A 206 5.04 -30.87 7.82
CA VAL A 206 3.97 -29.89 7.44
C VAL A 206 2.59 -30.54 7.39
N ALA A 207 2.52 -31.80 6.96
CA ALA A 207 1.26 -32.54 6.98
C ALA A 207 0.77 -32.81 8.43
N LYS A 208 1.68 -33.08 9.38
CA LYS A 208 1.33 -33.27 10.79
C LYS A 208 0.90 -31.97 11.47
N GLU A 209 1.52 -30.83 11.14
CA GLU A 209 1.15 -29.52 11.70
C GLU A 209 -0.16 -28.99 11.09
N LYS A 210 -0.43 -29.31 9.80
CA LYS A 210 -1.71 -29.04 9.13
C LYS A 210 -2.83 -30.01 9.53
N ALA A 211 -2.51 -31.21 10.00
CA ALA A 211 -3.47 -32.20 10.49
C ALA A 211 -4.01 -31.91 11.90
N ALA A 212 -3.39 -31.04 12.67
CA ALA A 212 -4.02 -30.52 13.87
C ALA A 212 -5.29 -29.75 13.44
N PRO A 213 -6.49 -30.12 13.94
CA PRO A 213 -7.72 -29.46 13.56
C PRO A 213 -7.59 -27.98 13.93
N LYS A 214 -7.37 -27.12 12.91
CA LYS A 214 -7.51 -25.67 13.10
C LYS A 214 -9.00 -25.45 13.40
N GLU A 215 -9.35 -25.36 14.67
CA GLU A 215 -10.70 -25.03 15.11
C GLU A 215 -11.08 -23.70 14.41
N LYS A 216 -11.97 -23.80 13.42
CA LYS A 216 -12.47 -22.64 12.69
C LYS A 216 -13.27 -21.80 13.69
N ALA A 217 -12.97 -20.50 13.77
CA ALA A 217 -13.83 -19.61 14.52
C ALA A 217 -15.25 -19.69 13.90
N PRO A 218 -16.31 -19.72 14.73
CA PRO A 218 -17.66 -19.59 14.21
C PRO A 218 -17.74 -18.31 13.38
N ILE A 219 -18.24 -18.40 12.14
CA ILE A 219 -18.34 -17.27 11.21
C ILE A 219 -19.04 -16.07 11.87
N LYS A 220 -20.01 -16.34 12.73
CA LYS A 220 -20.74 -15.33 13.50
C LYS A 220 -19.81 -14.43 14.34
N ASN A 221 -18.70 -14.94 14.85
CA ASN A 221 -17.76 -14.18 15.67
C ASN A 221 -16.87 -13.23 14.85
N LEU A 222 -16.77 -13.45 13.52
CA LEU A 222 -16.07 -12.56 12.60
C LEU A 222 -16.88 -11.29 12.29
N PHE A 223 -18.20 -11.32 12.47
CA PHE A 223 -19.14 -10.26 12.12
C PHE A 223 -19.82 -9.66 13.35
N THR A 224 -19.10 -9.54 14.47
CA THR A 224 -19.58 -8.76 15.62
C THR A 224 -19.67 -7.28 15.25
N GLY A 225 -20.51 -6.51 15.94
CA GLY A 225 -20.67 -5.08 15.66
C GLY A 225 -19.35 -4.30 15.69
N ARG A 226 -18.39 -4.66 16.57
CA ARG A 226 -17.05 -4.06 16.63
C ARG A 226 -16.20 -4.42 15.42
N MET A 227 -16.25 -5.68 14.97
CA MET A 227 -15.49 -6.12 13.80
C MET A 227 -16.02 -5.49 12.53
N ILE A 228 -17.35 -5.47 12.33
CA ILE A 228 -18.00 -4.79 11.19
C ILE A 228 -17.62 -3.31 11.16
N ALA A 229 -17.69 -2.62 12.28
CA ALA A 229 -17.28 -1.23 12.37
C ALA A 229 -15.79 -1.01 12.02
N SER A 230 -14.92 -1.95 12.41
CA SER A 230 -13.50 -1.93 12.03
C SER A 230 -13.31 -2.13 10.52
N TYR A 231 -14.11 -3.01 9.89
CA TYR A 231 -14.06 -3.25 8.44
C TYR A 231 -14.50 -2.00 7.67
N ILE A 232 -15.61 -1.38 8.08
CA ILE A 232 -16.12 -0.14 7.48
C ILE A 232 -15.09 0.99 7.62
N LEU A 233 -14.48 1.13 8.79
CA LEU A 233 -13.46 2.15 9.02
C LEU A 233 -12.20 1.90 8.19
N TYR A 234 -11.76 0.65 8.09
CA TYR A 234 -10.58 0.31 7.28
C TYR A 234 -10.84 0.52 5.79
N PHE A 235 -12.04 0.16 5.32
CA PHE A 235 -12.47 0.52 3.97
C PHE A 235 -12.42 2.04 3.76
N ALA A 236 -12.96 2.83 4.69
CA ALA A 236 -13.02 4.28 4.59
C ALA A 236 -11.61 4.92 4.52
N THR A 237 -10.70 4.50 5.40
CA THR A 237 -9.33 5.02 5.42
C THR A 237 -8.55 4.63 4.17
N CYS A 238 -8.72 3.42 3.69
CA CYS A 238 -8.12 2.95 2.44
C CYS A 238 -8.73 3.66 1.22
N TYR A 239 -10.04 3.88 1.19
CA TYR A 239 -10.71 4.59 0.09
C TYR A 239 -10.12 5.99 -0.11
N GLY A 240 -10.05 6.80 0.96
CA GLY A 240 -9.46 8.13 0.89
C GLY A 240 -8.00 8.10 0.46
N TYR A 241 -7.22 7.14 0.96
CA TYR A 241 -5.81 7.00 0.58
C TYR A 241 -5.64 6.64 -0.91
N TYR A 242 -6.34 5.63 -1.42
CA TYR A 242 -6.21 5.21 -2.81
C TYR A 242 -6.80 6.22 -3.80
N MET A 243 -7.86 6.95 -3.41
CA MET A 243 -8.35 8.08 -4.17
C MET A 243 -7.26 9.16 -4.32
N VAL A 244 -6.64 9.56 -3.20
CA VAL A 244 -5.57 10.58 -3.22
C VAL A 244 -4.37 10.10 -4.02
N VAL A 245 -3.89 8.87 -3.82
CA VAL A 245 -2.75 8.31 -4.57
C VAL A 245 -3.00 8.33 -6.08
N THR A 246 -4.24 8.08 -6.52
CA THR A 246 -4.56 8.01 -7.95
C THR A 246 -4.83 9.39 -8.55
N TRP A 247 -5.61 10.23 -7.88
CA TRP A 247 -6.18 11.44 -8.52
C TRP A 247 -5.55 12.75 -8.06
N LEU A 248 -4.77 12.76 -6.96
CA LEU A 248 -4.11 13.98 -6.50
C LEU A 248 -3.22 14.64 -7.55
N PRO A 249 -2.38 13.92 -8.33
CA PRO A 249 -1.59 14.55 -9.38
C PRO A 249 -2.45 15.27 -10.43
N SER A 250 -3.53 14.63 -10.89
CA SER A 250 -4.46 15.21 -11.86
C SER A 250 -5.20 16.44 -11.28
N PHE A 251 -5.63 16.36 -10.00
CA PHE A 251 -6.24 17.48 -9.28
C PHE A 251 -5.28 18.68 -9.19
N LEU A 252 -4.01 18.44 -8.80
CA LEU A 252 -3.00 19.49 -8.72
C LEU A 252 -2.76 20.15 -10.07
N GLN A 253 -2.71 19.36 -11.15
CA GLN A 253 -2.46 19.86 -12.50
C GLN A 253 -3.67 20.61 -13.08
N GLN A 254 -4.85 20.00 -13.06
CA GLN A 254 -6.02 20.48 -13.80
C GLN A 254 -6.80 21.55 -13.04
N GLU A 255 -6.86 21.45 -11.71
CA GLU A 255 -7.71 22.32 -10.89
C GLU A 255 -6.91 23.31 -10.04
N ARG A 256 -5.61 23.07 -9.83
CA ARG A 256 -4.73 23.93 -9.02
C ARG A 256 -3.59 24.56 -9.82
N GLY A 257 -3.46 24.25 -11.11
CA GLY A 257 -2.48 24.88 -12.01
C GLY A 257 -1.02 24.52 -11.75
N PHE A 258 -0.75 23.44 -10.99
CA PHE A 258 0.62 22.96 -10.80
C PHE A 258 1.17 22.42 -12.12
N GLN A 259 2.47 22.60 -12.37
CA GLN A 259 3.12 22.19 -13.59
C GLN A 259 4.42 21.43 -13.34
N GLY A 260 4.83 20.63 -14.34
CA GLY A 260 6.11 19.94 -14.33
C GLY A 260 6.35 19.10 -13.06
N VAL A 261 7.57 19.17 -12.54
CA VAL A 261 7.99 18.42 -11.34
C VAL A 261 7.21 18.80 -10.07
N ALA A 262 6.64 20.02 -10.01
CA ALA A 262 5.90 20.47 -8.84
C ALA A 262 4.67 19.59 -8.54
N ILE A 263 4.07 18.96 -9.56
CA ILE A 263 2.95 18.03 -9.40
C ILE A 263 3.40 16.82 -8.58
N GLY A 264 4.45 16.13 -9.02
CA GLY A 264 4.95 14.94 -8.35
C GLY A 264 5.54 15.24 -6.98
N PHE A 265 6.26 16.35 -6.83
CA PHE A 265 6.84 16.75 -5.55
C PHE A 265 5.74 17.05 -4.52
N SER A 266 4.71 17.81 -4.89
CA SER A 266 3.59 18.12 -4.00
C SER A 266 2.80 16.88 -3.62
N ALA A 267 2.54 15.98 -4.57
CA ALA A 267 1.87 14.72 -4.28
C ALA A 267 2.71 13.79 -3.39
N ALA A 268 4.04 13.80 -3.54
CA ALA A 268 4.96 13.01 -2.72
C ALA A 268 5.01 13.45 -1.25
N LEU A 269 4.63 14.70 -0.93
CA LEU A 269 4.55 15.17 0.46
C LEU A 269 3.64 14.29 1.32
N VAL A 270 2.53 13.78 0.75
CA VAL A 270 1.62 12.87 1.44
C VAL A 270 2.35 11.58 1.85
N ALA A 271 3.18 11.03 0.96
CA ALA A 271 3.93 9.81 1.24
C ALA A 271 5.02 10.03 2.30
N PHE A 272 5.81 11.07 2.14
CA PHE A 272 6.94 11.32 3.04
C PHE A 272 6.49 11.72 4.45
N SER A 273 5.44 12.54 4.57
CA SER A 273 4.89 12.92 5.87
C SER A 273 4.18 11.76 6.59
N ALA A 274 3.73 10.75 5.86
CA ALA A 274 3.11 9.58 6.44
C ALA A 274 4.08 8.72 7.27
N ILE A 275 5.38 8.73 6.95
CA ILE A 275 6.40 7.95 7.69
C ILE A 275 6.49 8.40 9.16
N PRO A 276 6.80 9.68 9.47
CA PRO A 276 6.85 10.14 10.85
C PRO A 276 5.49 10.03 11.54
N GLY A 277 4.37 10.23 10.82
CA GLY A 277 3.02 10.06 11.35
C GLY A 277 2.76 8.64 11.85
N ALA A 278 3.04 7.64 11.02
CA ALA A 278 2.88 6.24 11.38
C ALA A 278 3.71 5.85 12.60
N LEU A 279 4.99 6.27 12.65
CA LEU A 279 5.89 5.96 13.77
C LEU A 279 5.44 6.63 15.07
N PHE A 280 5.10 7.92 15.01
CA PHE A 280 4.70 8.70 16.18
C PHE A 280 3.38 8.17 16.78
N PHE A 281 2.34 8.05 15.97
CA PHE A 281 1.02 7.66 16.48
C PHE A 281 0.93 6.19 16.86
N SER A 282 1.69 5.30 16.20
CA SER A 282 1.83 3.91 16.63
C SER A 282 2.42 3.84 18.05
N ARG A 283 3.53 4.56 18.31
CA ARG A 283 4.15 4.61 19.64
C ARG A 283 3.22 5.25 20.69
N MET A 284 2.50 6.31 20.34
CA MET A 284 1.53 6.93 21.24
C MET A 284 0.39 5.95 21.61
N SER A 285 -0.09 5.18 20.64
CA SER A 285 -1.10 4.15 20.89
C SER A 285 -0.62 3.05 21.82
N ASP A 286 0.66 2.65 21.72
CA ASP A 286 1.25 1.65 22.61
C ASP A 286 1.38 2.16 24.06
N ILE A 287 1.71 3.45 24.24
CA ILE A 287 1.75 4.10 25.56
C ILE A 287 0.34 4.21 26.15
N PHE A 288 -0.64 4.65 25.35
CA PHE A 288 -2.01 4.92 25.79
C PHE A 288 -2.99 3.82 25.35
N ARG A 289 -2.69 2.55 25.64
CA ARG A 289 -3.44 1.36 25.18
C ARG A 289 -4.95 1.44 25.38
N THR A 290 -5.42 2.04 26.47
CA THR A 290 -6.84 2.22 26.79
C THR A 290 -7.56 3.28 25.94
N LYS A 291 -6.80 4.12 25.21
CA LYS A 291 -7.32 5.23 24.41
C LYS A 291 -7.32 4.96 22.90
N LYS A 292 -7.04 3.72 22.45
CA LYS A 292 -6.96 3.36 21.02
C LYS A 292 -8.14 3.87 20.21
N VAL A 293 -9.37 3.70 20.70
CA VAL A 293 -10.59 4.16 20.02
C VAL A 293 -10.57 5.68 19.79
N ARG A 294 -10.10 6.46 20.79
CA ARG A 294 -10.01 7.93 20.67
C ARG A 294 -8.98 8.34 19.63
N PHE A 295 -7.81 7.67 19.61
CA PHE A 295 -6.78 7.92 18.58
C PHE A 295 -7.30 7.59 17.19
N ILE A 296 -7.91 6.43 16.99
CA ILE A 296 -8.45 6.00 15.70
C ILE A 296 -9.48 7.01 15.18
N VAL A 297 -10.47 7.36 15.99
CA VAL A 297 -11.52 8.31 15.61
C VAL A 297 -10.94 9.71 15.39
N GLY A 298 -10.13 10.20 16.30
CA GLY A 298 -9.52 11.53 16.20
C GLY A 298 -8.65 11.70 14.95
N LEU A 299 -7.79 10.72 14.65
CA LEU A 299 -6.95 10.74 13.45
C LEU A 299 -7.79 10.64 12.17
N THR A 300 -8.83 9.80 12.15
CA THR A 300 -9.68 9.66 10.95
C THR A 300 -10.46 10.94 10.66
N VAL A 301 -11.02 11.58 11.70
CA VAL A 301 -11.72 12.87 11.55
C VAL A 301 -10.74 13.98 11.15
N ALA A 302 -9.56 14.01 11.76
CA ALA A 302 -8.51 14.97 11.38
C ALA A 302 -8.07 14.76 9.92
N ALA A 303 -7.91 13.52 9.46
CA ALA A 303 -7.61 13.22 8.06
C ALA A 303 -8.71 13.74 7.12
N ALA A 304 -9.99 13.55 7.46
CA ALA A 304 -11.11 14.10 6.69
C ALA A 304 -11.06 15.64 6.63
N ALA A 305 -10.78 16.30 7.76
CA ALA A 305 -10.62 17.75 7.81
C ALA A 305 -9.44 18.24 6.95
N MET A 306 -8.33 17.49 6.90
CA MET A 306 -7.17 17.85 6.07
C MET A 306 -7.43 17.67 4.58
N LEU A 307 -8.23 16.66 4.18
CA LEU A 307 -8.72 16.55 2.79
C LEU A 307 -9.59 17.77 2.42
N MET A 308 -10.49 18.18 3.31
CA MET A 308 -11.29 19.38 3.09
C MET A 308 -10.43 20.64 3.01
N LEU A 309 -9.44 20.78 3.91
CA LEU A 309 -8.49 21.89 3.86
C LEU A 309 -7.73 21.94 2.53
N THR A 310 -7.30 20.78 2.01
CA THR A 310 -6.60 20.68 0.71
C THR A 310 -7.46 21.21 -0.43
N VAL A 311 -8.74 20.85 -0.45
CA VAL A 311 -9.66 21.24 -1.52
C VAL A 311 -10.11 22.70 -1.40
N LEU A 312 -10.38 23.17 -0.19
CA LEU A 312 -10.87 24.52 0.08
C LEU A 312 -9.74 25.56 0.20
N ALA A 313 -8.48 25.13 0.11
CA ALA A 313 -7.31 25.99 0.29
C ALA A 313 -7.33 27.16 -0.71
N PRO A 314 -7.29 28.42 -0.23
CA PRO A 314 -7.26 29.61 -1.09
C PRO A 314 -5.89 29.83 -1.76
N THR A 315 -4.82 29.25 -1.21
CA THR A 315 -3.46 29.36 -1.70
C THR A 315 -2.77 28.02 -1.80
N SER A 316 -1.78 27.89 -2.69
CA SER A 316 -0.96 26.67 -2.82
C SER A 316 -0.22 26.33 -1.54
N GLY A 317 0.20 27.30 -0.72
CA GLY A 317 0.85 27.06 0.56
C GLY A 317 -0.06 26.34 1.55
N ILE A 318 -1.32 26.79 1.70
CA ILE A 318 -2.31 26.14 2.58
C ILE A 318 -2.65 24.74 2.05
N LEU A 319 -2.76 24.56 0.74
CA LEU A 319 -2.96 23.27 0.11
C LEU A 319 -1.83 22.30 0.48
N LEU A 320 -0.57 22.71 0.35
CA LEU A 320 0.58 21.88 0.69
C LEU A 320 0.60 21.50 2.18
N VAL A 321 0.24 22.44 3.08
CA VAL A 321 0.07 22.13 4.50
C VAL A 321 -1.02 21.09 4.71
N GLY A 322 -2.16 21.20 4.03
CA GLY A 322 -3.23 20.21 4.06
C GLY A 322 -2.75 18.82 3.66
N LEU A 323 -1.96 18.73 2.57
CA LEU A 323 -1.38 17.46 2.09
C LEU A 323 -0.40 16.85 3.08
N ILE A 324 0.51 17.67 3.65
CA ILE A 324 1.48 17.20 4.67
C ILE A 324 0.72 16.67 5.89
N LEU A 325 -0.26 17.40 6.39
CA LEU A 325 -1.04 17.00 7.56
C LEU A 325 -1.93 15.79 7.24
N TYR A 326 -2.49 15.68 6.03
CA TYR A 326 -3.21 14.48 5.61
C TYR A 326 -2.29 13.25 5.58
N GLY A 327 -1.08 13.37 5.08
CA GLY A 327 -0.10 12.28 5.13
C GLY A 327 0.24 11.89 6.58
N LEU A 328 0.52 12.87 7.43
CA LEU A 328 0.90 12.67 8.84
C LEU A 328 -0.21 12.01 9.67
N LEU A 329 -1.48 12.36 9.45
CA LEU A 329 -2.63 11.96 10.28
C LEU A 329 -3.50 10.88 9.62
N GLY A 330 -3.30 10.60 8.33
CA GLY A 330 -4.17 9.75 7.52
C GLY A 330 -3.97 8.26 7.73
N LYS A 331 -4.24 7.49 6.66
CA LYS A 331 -4.30 6.02 6.68
C LYS A 331 -3.11 5.38 7.38
N LEU A 332 -1.87 5.79 7.04
CA LEU A 332 -0.67 5.14 7.55
C LEU A 332 -0.45 5.38 9.06
N ALA A 333 -1.01 6.46 9.62
CA ALA A 333 -1.03 6.70 11.07
C ALA A 333 -2.15 5.88 11.77
N VAL A 334 -3.32 5.76 11.14
CA VAL A 334 -4.49 5.04 11.69
C VAL A 334 -4.29 3.53 11.64
N GLU A 335 -3.73 3.01 10.55
CA GLU A 335 -3.69 1.58 10.24
C GLU A 335 -3.01 0.72 11.31
N PRO A 336 -1.82 1.04 11.85
CA PRO A 336 -1.19 0.23 12.90
C PRO A 336 -2.03 0.17 14.17
N ILE A 337 -2.68 1.28 14.53
CA ILE A 337 -3.52 1.36 15.72
C ILE A 337 -4.79 0.53 15.52
N LEU A 338 -5.39 0.60 14.34
CA LEU A 338 -6.58 -0.16 13.99
C LEU A 338 -6.28 -1.65 13.91
N ILE A 339 -5.14 -2.06 13.34
CA ILE A 339 -4.65 -3.44 13.34
C ILE A 339 -4.50 -3.95 14.78
N SER A 340 -3.88 -3.15 15.65
CA SER A 340 -3.73 -3.49 17.07
C SER A 340 -5.09 -3.60 17.80
N TYR A 341 -6.05 -2.73 17.47
CA TYR A 341 -7.42 -2.81 18.00
C TYR A 341 -8.15 -4.07 17.52
N VAL A 342 -8.05 -4.41 16.23
CA VAL A 342 -8.62 -5.64 15.66
C VAL A 342 -8.00 -6.87 16.30
N ALA A 343 -6.68 -6.86 16.55
CA ALA A 343 -5.97 -7.93 17.26
C ALA A 343 -6.55 -8.18 18.65
N ASP A 344 -6.89 -7.12 19.38
CA ASP A 344 -7.50 -7.23 20.72
C ASP A 344 -8.98 -7.67 20.67
N SER A 345 -9.66 -7.42 19.56
CA SER A 345 -11.12 -7.66 19.42
C SER A 345 -11.45 -8.96 18.68
N ALA A 346 -10.51 -9.49 17.91
CA ALA A 346 -10.70 -10.70 17.12
C ALA A 346 -10.76 -11.95 18.00
N PRO A 347 -11.57 -12.96 17.64
CA PRO A 347 -11.63 -14.22 18.36
C PRO A 347 -10.26 -14.91 18.30
N LYS A 348 -9.77 -15.39 19.45
CA LYS A 348 -8.48 -16.11 19.55
C LYS A 348 -8.41 -17.31 18.60
N LYS A 349 -9.54 -18.01 18.41
CA LYS A 349 -9.71 -19.07 17.42
C LYS A 349 -10.08 -18.43 16.08
N GLY A 350 -9.28 -18.66 15.01
CA GLY A 350 -9.52 -18.08 13.68
C GLY A 350 -8.98 -16.66 13.47
N TYR A 351 -7.93 -16.29 14.20
CA TYR A 351 -7.25 -15.00 14.12
C TYR A 351 -6.82 -14.65 12.69
N GLY A 352 -6.21 -15.60 11.96
CA GLY A 352 -5.82 -15.39 10.56
C GLY A 352 -7.01 -15.10 9.64
N THR A 353 -8.14 -15.78 9.84
CA THR A 353 -9.37 -15.51 9.08
C THR A 353 -9.92 -14.11 9.36
N SER A 354 -9.89 -13.68 10.64
CA SER A 354 -10.31 -12.33 11.04
C SER A 354 -9.51 -11.25 10.32
N PHE A 355 -8.19 -11.40 10.26
CA PHE A 355 -7.31 -10.48 9.55
C PHE A 355 -7.45 -10.57 8.03
N GLY A 356 -7.72 -11.76 7.50
CA GLY A 356 -8.03 -11.94 6.08
C GLY A 356 -9.28 -11.18 5.65
N VAL A 357 -10.36 -11.29 6.43
CA VAL A 357 -11.60 -10.54 6.19
C VAL A 357 -11.38 -9.03 6.35
N PHE A 358 -10.70 -8.62 7.42
CA PHE A 358 -10.33 -7.21 7.63
C PHE A 358 -9.57 -6.63 6.44
N ASN A 359 -8.51 -7.32 5.99
CA ASN A 359 -7.71 -6.89 4.85
C ASN A 359 -8.53 -6.86 3.54
N PHE A 360 -9.40 -7.84 3.33
CA PHE A 360 -10.28 -7.87 2.15
C PHE A 360 -11.15 -6.61 2.07
N PHE A 361 -11.80 -6.22 3.16
CA PHE A 361 -12.60 -5.00 3.19
C PHE A 361 -11.77 -3.74 2.93
N GLY A 362 -10.59 -3.61 3.52
CA GLY A 362 -9.69 -2.49 3.25
C GLY A 362 -9.24 -2.45 1.79
N MET A 363 -8.76 -3.58 1.29
CA MET A 363 -8.22 -3.65 -0.07
C MET A 363 -9.29 -3.57 -1.18
N SER A 364 -10.55 -3.93 -0.90
CA SER A 364 -11.63 -3.71 -1.88
C SER A 364 -11.80 -2.23 -2.25
N SER A 365 -11.50 -1.32 -1.32
CA SER A 365 -11.53 0.12 -1.60
C SER A 365 -10.46 0.56 -2.61
N SER A 366 -9.32 -0.13 -2.68
CA SER A 366 -8.28 0.18 -3.67
C SER A 366 -8.69 -0.13 -5.11
N VAL A 367 -9.65 -1.04 -5.26
CA VAL A 367 -10.26 -1.36 -6.56
C VAL A 367 -11.36 -0.35 -6.90
N ILE A 368 -12.16 0.03 -5.89
CA ILE A 368 -13.36 0.86 -6.09
C ILE A 368 -12.99 2.35 -6.21
N ALA A 369 -12.12 2.87 -5.36
CA ALA A 369 -11.86 4.31 -5.25
C ALA A 369 -11.32 4.94 -6.54
N PRO A 370 -10.35 4.36 -7.26
CA PRO A 370 -9.86 4.96 -8.50
C PRO A 370 -10.93 5.07 -9.58
N PHE A 371 -11.67 3.99 -9.80
CA PHE A 371 -12.73 3.93 -10.81
C PHE A 371 -13.92 4.84 -10.45
N LEU A 372 -14.45 4.72 -9.23
CA LEU A 372 -15.61 5.50 -8.82
C LEU A 372 -15.34 6.99 -8.81
N THR A 373 -14.15 7.42 -8.38
CA THR A 373 -13.74 8.83 -8.47
C THR A 373 -13.65 9.30 -9.90
N GLY A 374 -13.18 8.46 -10.83
CA GLY A 374 -13.18 8.75 -12.26
C GLY A 374 -14.59 8.96 -12.81
N VAL A 375 -15.54 8.05 -12.50
CA VAL A 375 -16.96 8.18 -12.89
C VAL A 375 -17.57 9.48 -12.38
N ILE A 376 -17.28 9.84 -11.12
CA ILE A 376 -17.76 11.08 -10.51
C ILE A 376 -17.12 12.29 -11.21
N SER A 377 -15.83 12.22 -11.52
CA SER A 377 -15.13 13.29 -12.25
C SER A 377 -15.70 13.48 -13.66
N ASP A 378 -15.98 12.40 -14.39
CA ASP A 378 -16.60 12.45 -15.71
C ASP A 378 -18.00 13.11 -15.68
N SER A 379 -18.77 12.86 -14.62
CA SER A 379 -20.11 13.42 -14.47
C SER A 379 -20.14 14.86 -13.98
N THR A 380 -19.16 15.29 -13.19
CA THR A 380 -19.11 16.62 -12.54
C THR A 380 -18.14 17.58 -13.21
N GLY A 381 -17.24 17.07 -14.06
CA GLY A 381 -16.14 17.84 -14.66
C GLY A 381 -15.01 18.19 -13.67
N SER A 382 -15.04 17.65 -12.44
CA SER A 382 -14.08 18.01 -11.39
C SER A 382 -13.72 16.83 -10.49
N LYS A 383 -12.45 16.74 -10.08
CA LYS A 383 -11.95 15.78 -9.12
C LYS A 383 -12.23 16.16 -7.67
N VAL A 384 -12.62 17.41 -7.42
CA VAL A 384 -12.98 17.94 -6.09
C VAL A 384 -14.03 17.08 -5.38
N MET A 385 -15.05 16.61 -6.15
CA MET A 385 -16.09 15.72 -5.60
C MET A 385 -15.53 14.42 -5.03
N GLY A 386 -14.45 13.87 -5.61
CA GLY A 386 -13.76 12.68 -5.08
C GLY A 386 -13.19 12.93 -3.69
N PHE A 387 -12.63 14.12 -3.44
CA PHE A 387 -12.15 14.51 -2.11
C PHE A 387 -13.28 14.69 -1.10
N TYR A 388 -14.40 15.33 -1.49
CA TYR A 388 -15.58 15.48 -0.63
C TYR A 388 -16.15 14.13 -0.22
N ILE A 389 -16.34 13.23 -1.18
CA ILE A 389 -16.86 11.88 -0.92
C ILE A 389 -15.89 11.11 -0.02
N SER A 390 -14.59 11.21 -0.24
CA SER A 390 -13.59 10.58 0.63
C SER A 390 -13.66 11.11 2.07
N ALA A 391 -13.81 12.42 2.25
CA ALA A 391 -13.98 13.03 3.57
C ALA A 391 -15.26 12.56 4.26
N ILE A 392 -16.38 12.49 3.52
CA ILE A 392 -17.66 11.98 4.02
C ILE A 392 -17.55 10.52 4.44
N ILE A 393 -16.97 9.68 3.60
CA ILE A 393 -16.75 8.24 3.90
C ILE A 393 -15.88 8.07 5.15
N LEU A 394 -14.83 8.88 5.33
CA LEU A 394 -13.98 8.87 6.53
C LEU A 394 -14.80 9.23 7.78
N VAL A 395 -15.63 10.27 7.72
CA VAL A 395 -16.49 10.70 8.85
C VAL A 395 -17.52 9.61 9.18
N ILE A 396 -18.15 9.01 8.16
CA ILE A 396 -19.10 7.91 8.35
C ILE A 396 -18.38 6.72 9.03
N GLY A 397 -17.23 6.32 8.53
CA GLY A 397 -16.43 5.24 9.10
C GLY A 397 -16.06 5.49 10.57
N ALA A 398 -15.58 6.71 10.88
CA ALA A 398 -15.23 7.12 12.24
C ALA A 398 -16.45 7.10 13.17
N THR A 399 -17.60 7.58 12.69
CA THR A 399 -18.86 7.64 13.45
C THR A 399 -19.39 6.23 13.75
N VAL A 400 -19.45 5.36 12.75
CA VAL A 400 -19.87 3.95 12.92
C VAL A 400 -18.97 3.23 13.92
N PHE A 401 -17.66 3.44 13.80
CA PHE A 401 -16.69 2.85 14.71
C PHE A 401 -16.85 3.37 16.14
N LEU A 402 -17.06 4.65 16.33
CA LEU A 402 -17.31 5.27 17.64
C LEU A 402 -18.58 4.70 18.29
N ILE A 403 -19.70 4.68 17.56
CA ILE A 403 -20.99 4.18 18.06
C ILE A 403 -20.90 2.71 18.50
N ALA A 404 -20.26 1.86 17.69
CA ALA A 404 -20.09 0.44 18.02
C ALA A 404 -19.29 0.24 19.32
N ASN A 405 -18.35 1.14 19.63
CA ASN A 405 -17.52 1.07 20.82
C ASN A 405 -18.20 1.65 22.07
N ILE A 406 -19.06 2.65 21.92
CA ILE A 406 -19.85 3.22 23.05
C ILE A 406 -20.92 2.22 23.50
N LYS A 407 -21.68 1.63 22.55
CA LYS A 407 -22.73 0.65 22.88
C LYS A 407 -22.20 -0.56 23.63
N SER A 408 -21.00 -1.00 23.29
CA SER A 408 -20.39 -2.18 23.92
C SER A 408 -19.89 -1.94 25.35
N LYS A 409 -19.59 -0.70 25.75
CA LYS A 409 -19.29 -0.35 27.14
C LYS A 409 -20.51 -0.35 28.06
N LYS A 410 -21.72 -0.26 27.49
CA LYS A 410 -22.97 -0.30 28.27
C LYS A 410 -23.52 -1.71 28.50
N ILE A 411 -22.94 -2.72 27.84
CA ILE A 411 -23.39 -4.14 27.90
C ILE A 411 -22.38 -5.00 28.69
N ALA A 412 -21.20 -4.49 28.98
CA ALA A 412 -20.18 -5.12 29.84
C ALA A 412 -20.17 -4.48 31.22
#